data_d1570f6c67925b0773272ff7f6ac480e
#
_entry.id   d1570f6c67925b0773272ff7f6ac480e
#
_cell.length_a   1.000
_cell.length_b   1.000
_cell.length_c   1.000
_cell.angle_alpha   90.00
_cell.angle_beta   90.00
_cell.angle_gamma   90.00
#
_symmetry.space_group_name_H-M   'P 1'
#
loop_
_entity.id
_entity.type
_entity.pdbx_description
1 polymer ?
#
loop_
_entity_poly.entity_id
_entity_poly.type
_entity_poly.pdbx_seq_one_letter_code
_entity_poly.pdbx_strand_id
1 'polypeptide(L)'
;RVLVKRDAAAVEAVVARLAETHKKTLPELIGGVEDGAAYVRDVYPFHPALIETLIDVSSLMQRERTALRLLYELLVIHHPDLKLGEFLPVGSAFEAIFPEGETPQGRRKLDDLQSVHRVYYERFRPAMLQLEQTDDEALGFKFGAAERGVLDQLVKTALLAELSPRLKGNSAMTVERLVRLNNASMVAHTDRGNLANARRSLVELARKCPNNLQVVGEGADLRVLVVLHGANLEEYLQRARTKVSAHHVRLRAFARIVKVQLGLTDAKGWGPADMQGPLEVKWKGTTRRGSVGIRNIRELSNADFLPGTNEHFRILVDYPWDDPGQTVEADRERARNARKNQGNSATICWLPRHMHSHELDALTDYAAADYLCLPEADELLQNLGVHDRQQLRQQAESRRAMMERTVVENLSRLYGDQGELYAFTEGLTL
;
A
#
# COMPACT_ATOMS: atom_id res chain seq x y z
N ARG A 1 3.66 -41.13 -16.75
CA ARG A 1 3.18 -41.83 -17.97
C ARG A 1 1.66 -41.70 -18.15
N VAL A 2 1.11 -40.48 -18.02
CA VAL A 2 -0.34 -40.23 -18.15
C VAL A 2 -0.69 -39.82 -19.59
N LEU A 3 0.25 -39.22 -20.30
CA LEU A 3 0.07 -38.81 -21.69
C LEU A 3 0.61 -39.85 -22.66
N VAL A 4 -0.25 -40.41 -23.51
CA VAL A 4 0.14 -41.32 -24.58
C VAL A 4 0.51 -40.46 -25.80
N LYS A 5 1.77 -40.54 -26.20
CA LYS A 5 2.29 -39.83 -27.38
C LYS A 5 1.91 -40.65 -28.63
N ARG A 6 1.09 -40.08 -29.51
CA ARG A 6 0.61 -40.78 -30.73
C ARG A 6 1.72 -41.02 -31.74
N ASP A 7 2.68 -40.09 -31.89
CA ASP A 7 3.85 -40.22 -32.74
C ASP A 7 5.12 -40.04 -31.91
N ALA A 8 5.63 -41.12 -31.39
CA ALA A 8 6.80 -41.13 -30.54
C ALA A 8 8.09 -40.70 -31.29
N ALA A 9 8.21 -41.00 -32.58
CA ALA A 9 9.38 -40.64 -33.37
C ALA A 9 9.44 -39.13 -33.65
N ALA A 10 8.29 -38.50 -33.98
CA ALA A 10 8.19 -37.08 -34.19
C ALA A 10 8.47 -36.31 -32.89
N VAL A 11 7.93 -36.79 -31.76
CA VAL A 11 8.22 -36.21 -30.44
C VAL A 11 9.67 -36.31 -30.09
N GLU A 12 10.33 -37.47 -30.32
CA GLU A 12 11.74 -37.66 -30.04
C GLU A 12 12.64 -36.71 -30.84
N ALA A 13 12.36 -36.52 -32.13
CA ALA A 13 13.08 -35.57 -32.97
C ALA A 13 12.95 -34.12 -32.46
N VAL A 14 11.77 -33.74 -32.00
CA VAL A 14 11.55 -32.42 -31.42
C VAL A 14 12.25 -32.26 -30.07
N VAL A 15 12.14 -33.24 -29.19
CA VAL A 15 12.79 -33.22 -27.87
C VAL A 15 14.30 -33.15 -28.02
N ALA A 16 14.92 -33.91 -28.93
CA ALA A 16 16.36 -33.86 -29.19
C ALA A 16 16.79 -32.45 -29.61
N ARG A 17 16.05 -31.82 -30.51
CA ARG A 17 16.32 -30.43 -30.93
C ARG A 17 16.18 -29.44 -29.79
N LEU A 18 15.12 -29.53 -28.98
CA LEU A 18 14.89 -28.68 -27.83
C LEU A 18 15.93 -28.84 -26.75
N ALA A 19 16.32 -30.10 -26.44
CA ALA A 19 17.37 -30.40 -25.50
C ALA A 19 18.74 -29.81 -25.94
N GLU A 20 19.06 -29.87 -27.23
CA GLU A 20 20.30 -29.26 -27.76
C GLU A 20 20.21 -27.71 -27.68
N THR A 21 19.07 -27.10 -28.05
CA THR A 21 18.86 -25.67 -27.99
C THR A 21 19.02 -25.14 -26.57
N HIS A 22 18.50 -25.87 -25.57
CA HIS A 22 18.49 -25.49 -24.17
C HIS A 22 19.57 -26.14 -23.31
N LYS A 23 20.52 -26.84 -23.90
CA LYS A 23 21.56 -27.62 -23.22
C LYS A 23 22.31 -26.87 -22.12
N LYS A 24 22.60 -25.59 -22.35
CA LYS A 24 23.28 -24.73 -21.36
C LYS A 24 22.36 -24.18 -20.26
N THR A 25 21.08 -24.11 -20.53
CA THR A 25 20.13 -23.45 -19.62
C THR A 25 19.33 -24.42 -18.76
N LEU A 26 19.09 -25.63 -19.24
CA LEU A 26 18.36 -26.67 -18.52
C LEU A 26 18.98 -27.04 -17.16
N PRO A 27 20.28 -27.27 -17.02
CA PRO A 27 20.88 -27.63 -15.73
C PRO A 27 20.74 -26.54 -14.68
N GLU A 28 20.80 -25.26 -15.10
CA GLU A 28 20.62 -24.10 -14.20
C GLU A 28 19.17 -23.95 -13.74
N LEU A 29 18.20 -24.36 -14.58
CA LEU A 29 16.77 -24.20 -14.30
C LEU A 29 16.20 -25.36 -13.49
N ILE A 30 16.73 -26.55 -13.64
CA ILE A 30 16.15 -27.79 -13.09
C ILE A 30 16.88 -28.25 -11.82
N GLY A 31 18.05 -27.73 -11.51
CA GLY A 31 18.83 -28.05 -10.31
C GLY A 31 19.02 -29.56 -10.02
N GLY A 32 20.15 -30.15 -10.38
CA GLY A 32 20.53 -31.49 -9.96
C GLY A 32 20.03 -32.64 -10.83
N VAL A 33 19.49 -32.38 -12.02
CA VAL A 33 19.16 -33.44 -12.98
C VAL A 33 20.38 -33.77 -13.82
N GLU A 34 20.90 -35.00 -13.67
CA GLU A 34 22.12 -35.49 -14.39
C GLU A 34 21.92 -35.57 -15.91
N ASP A 35 20.72 -35.91 -16.39
CA ASP A 35 20.34 -35.95 -17.81
C ASP A 35 19.14 -35.05 -18.12
N GLY A 36 19.42 -33.80 -18.44
CA GLY A 36 18.38 -32.80 -18.79
C GLY A 36 17.60 -33.19 -20.05
N ALA A 37 18.18 -33.93 -20.99
CA ALA A 37 17.48 -34.35 -22.21
C ALA A 37 16.45 -35.45 -21.93
N ALA A 38 16.80 -36.41 -21.08
CA ALA A 38 15.84 -37.42 -20.64
C ALA A 38 14.68 -36.83 -19.88
N TYR A 39 14.96 -35.87 -19.01
CA TYR A 39 13.91 -35.16 -18.25
C TYR A 39 12.99 -34.39 -19.16
N VAL A 40 13.49 -33.62 -20.14
CA VAL A 40 12.67 -32.94 -21.15
C VAL A 40 11.78 -33.93 -21.89
N ARG A 41 12.32 -35.09 -22.29
CA ARG A 41 11.55 -36.12 -22.98
C ARG A 41 10.37 -36.62 -22.15
N ASP A 42 10.60 -36.82 -20.86
CA ASP A 42 9.55 -37.34 -19.95
C ASP A 42 8.44 -36.36 -19.67
N VAL A 43 8.75 -35.04 -19.60
CA VAL A 43 7.78 -34.01 -19.26
C VAL A 43 7.18 -33.25 -20.45
N TYR A 44 7.74 -33.43 -21.67
CA TYR A 44 7.19 -32.74 -22.87
C TYR A 44 5.69 -32.98 -23.05
N PRO A 45 4.88 -31.97 -23.33
CA PRO A 45 5.20 -30.61 -23.83
C PRO A 45 5.39 -29.54 -22.75
N PHE A 46 5.49 -29.91 -21.51
CA PHE A 46 5.68 -28.95 -20.42
C PHE A 46 7.14 -28.55 -20.26
N HIS A 47 7.37 -27.29 -19.96
CA HIS A 47 8.70 -26.86 -19.51
C HIS A 47 9.05 -27.59 -18.19
N PRO A 48 10.25 -28.13 -18.03
CA PRO A 48 10.63 -28.85 -16.79
C PRO A 48 10.36 -28.08 -15.51
N ALA A 49 10.69 -26.79 -15.46
CA ALA A 49 10.43 -25.95 -14.32
C ALA A 49 8.92 -25.74 -14.03
N LEU A 50 8.05 -25.92 -15.02
CA LEU A 50 6.60 -25.88 -14.82
C LEU A 50 6.16 -27.06 -13.95
N ILE A 51 6.66 -28.26 -14.23
CA ILE A 51 6.34 -29.46 -13.43
C ILE A 51 6.77 -29.28 -11.99
N GLU A 52 8.00 -28.78 -11.75
CA GLU A 52 8.48 -28.50 -10.40
C GLU A 52 7.61 -27.45 -9.69
N THR A 53 7.18 -26.42 -10.41
CA THR A 53 6.27 -25.39 -9.90
C THR A 53 4.91 -25.99 -9.51
N LEU A 54 4.35 -26.86 -10.35
CA LEU A 54 3.09 -27.54 -10.05
C LEU A 54 3.18 -28.45 -8.82
N ILE A 55 4.31 -29.12 -8.62
CA ILE A 55 4.55 -29.94 -7.43
C ILE A 55 4.55 -29.06 -6.17
N ASP A 56 5.30 -27.96 -6.20
CA ASP A 56 5.37 -27.03 -5.06
C ASP A 56 4.00 -26.42 -4.76
N VAL A 57 3.33 -25.86 -5.76
CA VAL A 57 2.02 -25.18 -5.60
C VAL A 57 0.92 -26.16 -5.21
N SER A 58 0.89 -27.39 -5.80
CA SER A 58 -0.11 -28.41 -5.45
C SER A 58 -0.02 -28.83 -3.98
N SER A 59 1.17 -28.75 -3.39
CA SER A 59 1.37 -29.02 -1.96
C SER A 59 0.74 -27.98 -1.04
N LEU A 60 0.51 -26.76 -1.54
CA LEU A 60 -0.11 -25.65 -0.83
C LEU A 60 -1.64 -25.65 -0.94
N MET A 61 -2.17 -26.20 -2.03
CA MET A 61 -3.60 -26.24 -2.33
C MET A 61 -4.33 -27.38 -1.61
N GLN A 62 -5.65 -27.33 -1.56
CA GLN A 62 -6.46 -28.43 -1.06
C GLN A 62 -6.47 -29.60 -2.05
N ARG A 63 -6.70 -30.82 -1.52
CA ARG A 63 -6.64 -32.10 -2.25
C ARG A 63 -7.47 -32.20 -3.54
N GLU A 64 -8.41 -31.32 -3.76
CA GLU A 64 -9.33 -31.37 -4.89
C GLU A 64 -8.68 -30.98 -6.23
N ARG A 65 -7.59 -30.20 -6.23
CA ARG A 65 -6.82 -29.89 -7.44
C ARG A 65 -5.51 -30.68 -7.43
N THR A 66 -5.58 -31.89 -7.95
CA THR A 66 -4.38 -32.72 -8.16
C THR A 66 -3.54 -32.16 -9.29
N ALA A 67 -2.22 -32.37 -9.25
CA ALA A 67 -1.32 -31.99 -10.35
C ALA A 67 -1.80 -32.55 -11.71
N LEU A 68 -2.39 -33.73 -11.74
CA LEU A 68 -2.97 -34.34 -12.95
C LEU A 68 -4.14 -33.54 -13.51
N ARG A 69 -5.01 -33.02 -12.66
CA ARG A 69 -6.13 -32.18 -13.10
C ARG A 69 -5.62 -30.87 -13.68
N LEU A 70 -4.64 -30.24 -13.04
CA LEU A 70 -4.00 -29.02 -13.55
C LEU A 70 -3.34 -29.26 -14.92
N LEU A 71 -2.64 -30.38 -15.10
CA LEU A 71 -2.06 -30.74 -16.39
C LEU A 71 -3.13 -30.96 -17.48
N TYR A 72 -4.26 -31.57 -17.13
CA TYR A 72 -5.39 -31.72 -18.04
C TYR A 72 -5.99 -30.36 -18.41
N GLU A 73 -6.26 -29.51 -17.43
CA GLU A 73 -6.78 -28.15 -17.66
C GLU A 73 -5.83 -27.36 -18.56
N LEU A 74 -4.53 -27.42 -18.33
CA LEU A 74 -3.52 -26.75 -19.15
C LEU A 74 -3.56 -27.18 -20.61
N LEU A 75 -3.60 -28.50 -20.87
CA LEU A 75 -3.53 -29.01 -22.24
C LEU A 75 -4.84 -28.91 -22.99
N VAL A 76 -5.96 -29.20 -22.32
CA VAL A 76 -7.24 -29.38 -23.00
C VAL A 76 -8.06 -28.10 -23.02
N ILE A 77 -7.98 -27.30 -21.93
CA ILE A 77 -8.80 -26.10 -21.80
C ILE A 77 -8.01 -24.86 -22.25
N HIS A 78 -6.80 -24.70 -21.72
CA HIS A 78 -6.04 -23.47 -21.95
C HIS A 78 -5.19 -23.49 -23.22
N HIS A 79 -4.70 -24.66 -23.66
CA HIS A 79 -3.85 -24.80 -24.84
C HIS A 79 -4.29 -25.92 -25.77
N PRO A 80 -5.55 -25.94 -26.27
CA PRO A 80 -6.06 -26.98 -27.16
C PRO A 80 -5.33 -27.02 -28.52
N ASP A 81 -4.78 -25.89 -28.96
CA ASP A 81 -4.12 -25.72 -30.25
C ASP A 81 -2.59 -25.83 -30.18
N LEU A 82 -2.04 -26.40 -29.08
CA LEU A 82 -0.61 -26.57 -28.91
C LEU A 82 -0.01 -27.42 -30.02
N LYS A 83 0.99 -26.89 -30.71
CA LYS A 83 1.63 -27.55 -31.85
C LYS A 83 2.86 -28.36 -31.41
N LEU A 84 3.15 -29.37 -32.22
CA LEU A 84 4.37 -30.15 -32.03
C LEU A 84 5.60 -29.26 -32.18
N GLY A 85 6.45 -29.23 -31.16
CA GLY A 85 7.62 -28.37 -31.09
C GLY A 85 7.47 -27.16 -30.18
N GLU A 86 6.28 -26.91 -29.68
CA GLU A 86 6.03 -25.87 -28.69
C GLU A 86 6.17 -26.45 -27.28
N PHE A 87 6.67 -25.59 -26.37
CA PHE A 87 6.70 -25.83 -24.94
C PHE A 87 5.67 -24.97 -24.24
N LEU A 88 5.03 -25.51 -23.22
CA LEU A 88 4.25 -24.71 -22.28
C LEU A 88 5.17 -24.08 -21.24
N PRO A 89 5.34 -22.75 -21.23
CA PRO A 89 6.17 -22.04 -20.26
C PRO A 89 5.56 -22.07 -18.87
N VAL A 90 6.34 -21.70 -17.85
CA VAL A 90 5.91 -21.72 -16.46
C VAL A 90 4.68 -20.84 -16.22
N GLY A 91 4.64 -19.64 -16.81
CA GLY A 91 3.53 -18.70 -16.66
C GLY A 91 2.18 -19.25 -17.12
N SER A 92 2.18 -20.20 -18.07
CA SER A 92 0.93 -20.83 -18.55
C SER A 92 0.16 -21.61 -17.48
N ALA A 93 0.82 -21.99 -16.38
CA ALA A 93 0.14 -22.66 -15.26
C ALA A 93 -0.74 -21.73 -14.44
N PHE A 94 -0.59 -20.41 -14.59
CA PHE A 94 -1.20 -19.44 -13.71
C PHE A 94 -2.73 -19.50 -13.73
N GLU A 95 -3.36 -19.51 -14.92
CA GLU A 95 -4.83 -19.55 -15.05
C GLU A 95 -5.43 -20.85 -14.53
N ALA A 96 -4.75 -21.96 -14.68
CA ALA A 96 -5.20 -23.25 -14.16
C ALA A 96 -5.13 -23.29 -12.62
N ILE A 97 -4.17 -22.58 -12.03
CA ILE A 97 -3.99 -22.48 -10.57
C ILE A 97 -4.90 -21.40 -9.98
N PHE A 98 -5.00 -20.27 -10.65
CA PHE A 98 -5.69 -19.04 -10.23
C PHE A 98 -6.70 -18.60 -11.30
N PRO A 99 -7.83 -19.31 -11.48
CA PRO A 99 -8.86 -18.90 -12.43
C PRO A 99 -9.49 -17.56 -12.03
N GLU A 100 -9.85 -16.76 -13.02
CA GLU A 100 -10.49 -15.46 -12.79
C GLU A 100 -11.85 -15.65 -12.08
N GLY A 101 -12.11 -14.83 -11.07
CA GLY A 101 -13.38 -14.87 -10.33
C GLY A 101 -13.47 -15.95 -9.24
N GLU A 102 -12.49 -16.83 -9.11
CA GLU A 102 -12.44 -17.81 -8.04
C GLU A 102 -11.46 -17.37 -6.93
N THR A 103 -11.92 -17.37 -5.69
CA THR A 103 -11.03 -17.12 -4.54
C THR A 103 -10.17 -18.36 -4.26
N PRO A 104 -8.83 -18.24 -4.25
CA PRO A 104 -7.96 -19.36 -3.95
C PRO A 104 -8.24 -19.96 -2.58
N GLN A 105 -8.28 -21.29 -2.52
CA GLN A 105 -8.43 -22.05 -1.29
C GLN A 105 -7.19 -22.91 -1.07
N GLY A 106 -6.67 -22.91 0.14
CA GLY A 106 -5.47 -23.66 0.47
C GLY A 106 -5.39 -24.01 1.96
N ARG A 107 -4.55 -24.99 2.30
CA ARG A 107 -4.29 -25.40 3.67
C ARG A 107 -3.11 -24.67 4.31
N ARG A 108 -2.17 -24.25 3.49
CA ARG A 108 -0.95 -23.56 3.91
C ARG A 108 -0.76 -22.34 3.03
N LYS A 109 -0.19 -21.29 3.59
CA LYS A 109 0.07 -20.05 2.87
C LYS A 109 -1.16 -19.48 2.12
N LEU A 110 -2.35 -19.62 2.71
CA LEU A 110 -3.58 -19.11 2.09
C LEU A 110 -3.50 -17.63 1.77
N ASP A 111 -2.89 -16.85 2.67
CA ASP A 111 -2.68 -15.42 2.47
C ASP A 111 -1.78 -15.13 1.26
N ASP A 112 -0.72 -15.93 1.05
CA ASP A 112 0.15 -15.81 -0.12
C ASP A 112 -0.60 -16.15 -1.41
N LEU A 113 -1.38 -17.26 -1.42
CA LEU A 113 -2.21 -17.66 -2.57
C LEU A 113 -3.22 -16.57 -2.95
N GLN A 114 -3.93 -16.04 -1.97
CA GLN A 114 -4.90 -14.95 -2.17
C GLN A 114 -4.21 -13.67 -2.62
N SER A 115 -3.02 -13.37 -2.10
CA SER A 115 -2.26 -12.20 -2.48
C SER A 115 -1.73 -12.29 -3.91
N VAL A 116 -1.24 -13.44 -4.35
CA VAL A 116 -0.84 -13.70 -5.74
C VAL A 116 -2.02 -13.48 -6.70
N HIS A 117 -3.18 -14.08 -6.40
CA HIS A 117 -4.40 -13.88 -7.19
C HIS A 117 -4.79 -12.41 -7.26
N ARG A 118 -4.89 -11.74 -6.11
CA ARG A 118 -5.27 -10.32 -5.99
C ARG A 118 -4.31 -9.40 -6.75
N VAL A 119 -2.99 -9.56 -6.53
CA VAL A 119 -1.97 -8.71 -7.17
C VAL A 119 -2.04 -8.84 -8.68
N TYR A 120 -2.25 -10.06 -9.20
CA TYR A 120 -2.39 -10.23 -10.64
C TYR A 120 -3.65 -9.57 -11.18
N TYR A 121 -4.84 -9.95 -10.70
CA TYR A 121 -6.11 -9.51 -11.29
C TYR A 121 -6.47 -8.06 -10.98
N GLU A 122 -6.10 -7.54 -9.80
CA GLU A 122 -6.47 -6.19 -9.39
C GLU A 122 -5.38 -5.14 -9.67
N ARG A 123 -4.11 -5.54 -9.88
CA ARG A 123 -2.99 -4.62 -10.06
C ARG A 123 -2.28 -4.80 -11.40
N PHE A 124 -1.70 -5.98 -11.64
CA PHE A 124 -0.87 -6.18 -12.82
C PHE A 124 -1.68 -6.23 -14.11
N ARG A 125 -2.76 -7.01 -14.17
CA ARG A 125 -3.58 -7.14 -15.38
C ARG A 125 -4.16 -5.80 -15.85
N PRO A 126 -4.80 -4.96 -15.00
CA PRO A 126 -5.27 -3.64 -15.43
C PRO A 126 -4.14 -2.72 -15.89
N ALA A 127 -2.98 -2.75 -15.20
CA ALA A 127 -1.82 -1.93 -15.59
C ALA A 127 -1.23 -2.38 -16.94
N MET A 128 -1.16 -3.69 -17.19
CA MET A 128 -0.71 -4.25 -18.46
C MET A 128 -1.65 -3.86 -19.62
N LEU A 129 -2.96 -3.93 -19.41
CA LEU A 129 -3.95 -3.49 -20.42
C LEU A 129 -3.82 -1.99 -20.74
N GLN A 130 -3.50 -1.16 -19.75
CA GLN A 130 -3.21 0.25 -20.00
C GLN A 130 -1.92 0.46 -20.81
N LEU A 131 -0.87 -0.35 -20.58
CA LEU A 131 0.34 -0.31 -21.37
C LEU A 131 0.09 -0.70 -22.83
N GLU A 132 -0.77 -1.69 -23.09
CA GLU A 132 -1.13 -2.12 -24.44
C GLU A 132 -1.91 -1.04 -25.21
N GLN A 133 -2.76 -0.27 -24.51
CA GLN A 133 -3.53 0.84 -25.11
C GLN A 133 -2.65 2.06 -25.42
N THR A 134 -1.51 2.19 -24.76
CA THR A 134 -0.54 3.26 -24.96
C THR A 134 0.57 2.86 -25.92
N ASP A 135 0.31 1.91 -26.84
CA ASP A 135 1.26 1.54 -27.89
C ASP A 135 1.79 2.81 -28.59
N ASP A 136 3.00 3.17 -28.24
CA ASP A 136 3.71 4.27 -28.88
C ASP A 136 4.23 3.74 -30.22
N GLU A 137 3.49 4.02 -31.30
CA GLU A 137 3.88 3.66 -32.68
C GLU A 137 5.32 4.13 -32.99
N ALA A 138 5.78 5.21 -32.33
CA ALA A 138 7.13 5.74 -32.46
C ALA A 138 8.22 4.77 -31.93
N LEU A 139 7.87 3.81 -31.06
CA LEU A 139 8.83 2.89 -30.45
C LEU A 139 8.91 1.54 -31.19
N GLY A 140 7.96 1.21 -32.07
CA GLY A 140 7.93 -0.04 -32.84
C GLY A 140 7.93 -1.30 -31.98
N PHE A 141 7.49 -1.22 -30.73
CA PHE A 141 7.53 -2.30 -29.75
C PHE A 141 6.16 -2.51 -29.11
N LYS A 142 5.68 -3.76 -29.16
CA LYS A 142 4.49 -4.18 -28.44
C LYS A 142 4.91 -4.82 -27.12
N PHE A 143 4.28 -4.39 -26.00
CA PHE A 143 4.57 -4.94 -24.69
C PHE A 143 4.15 -6.42 -24.55
N GLY A 144 3.24 -6.90 -25.41
CA GLY A 144 2.71 -8.25 -25.30
C GLY A 144 1.96 -8.44 -23.99
N ALA A 145 1.18 -7.43 -23.61
CA ALA A 145 0.39 -7.42 -22.38
C ALA A 145 -0.96 -8.12 -22.54
N ALA A 146 -1.35 -8.44 -23.78
CA ALA A 146 -2.52 -9.27 -24.05
C ALA A 146 -2.40 -10.62 -23.37
N GLU A 147 -3.52 -11.25 -23.11
CA GLU A 147 -3.57 -12.59 -22.53
C GLU A 147 -2.62 -13.55 -23.28
N ARG A 148 -1.73 -14.21 -22.51
CA ARG A 148 -0.63 -15.06 -22.99
C ARG A 148 0.45 -14.34 -23.81
N GLY A 149 0.47 -13.02 -23.79
CA GLY A 149 1.57 -12.23 -24.34
C GLY A 149 2.86 -12.37 -23.52
N VAL A 150 3.95 -11.83 -24.04
CA VAL A 150 5.28 -11.95 -23.41
C VAL A 150 5.29 -11.37 -21.99
N LEU A 151 4.80 -10.14 -21.80
CA LEU A 151 4.77 -9.49 -20.49
C LEU A 151 3.87 -10.24 -19.52
N ASP A 152 2.72 -10.70 -19.97
CA ASP A 152 1.78 -11.48 -19.17
C ASP A 152 2.42 -12.76 -18.64
N GLN A 153 3.10 -13.52 -19.50
CA GLN A 153 3.81 -14.75 -19.12
C GLN A 153 4.95 -14.49 -18.12
N LEU A 154 5.72 -13.41 -18.32
CA LEU A 154 6.78 -13.03 -17.39
C LEU A 154 6.25 -12.69 -15.99
N VAL A 155 5.18 -11.91 -15.93
CA VAL A 155 4.54 -11.50 -14.67
C VAL A 155 3.95 -12.71 -13.94
N LYS A 156 3.23 -13.59 -14.64
CA LYS A 156 2.68 -14.83 -14.09
C LYS A 156 3.78 -15.73 -13.53
N THR A 157 4.89 -15.87 -14.26
CA THR A 157 6.05 -16.65 -13.80
C THR A 157 6.69 -16.03 -12.55
N ALA A 158 6.83 -14.70 -12.50
CA ALA A 158 7.36 -14.00 -11.33
C ALA A 158 6.47 -14.20 -10.09
N LEU A 159 5.16 -14.16 -10.28
CA LEU A 159 4.18 -14.41 -9.20
C LEU A 159 4.23 -15.88 -8.72
N LEU A 160 4.30 -16.84 -9.63
CA LEU A 160 4.43 -18.26 -9.27
C LEU A 160 5.74 -18.56 -8.53
N ALA A 161 6.81 -17.82 -8.82
CA ALA A 161 8.08 -17.97 -8.12
C ALA A 161 8.00 -17.59 -6.63
N GLU A 162 7.08 -16.72 -6.23
CA GLU A 162 6.87 -16.41 -4.81
C GLU A 162 6.24 -17.59 -4.04
N LEU A 163 5.56 -18.49 -4.73
CA LEU A 163 4.96 -19.68 -4.14
C LEU A 163 5.85 -20.92 -4.24
N SER A 164 6.79 -20.95 -5.20
CA SER A 164 7.67 -22.08 -5.46
C SER A 164 9.12 -21.75 -5.12
N PRO A 165 9.65 -22.24 -3.99
CA PRO A 165 11.06 -22.06 -3.62
C PRO A 165 12.04 -22.62 -4.67
N ARG A 166 11.67 -23.69 -5.35
CA ARG A 166 12.49 -24.30 -6.40
C ARG A 166 12.61 -23.40 -7.63
N LEU A 167 11.50 -22.75 -8.01
CA LEU A 167 11.46 -21.82 -9.13
C LEU A 167 12.26 -20.54 -8.81
N LYS A 168 12.13 -20.04 -7.60
CA LYS A 168 12.85 -18.85 -7.11
C LYS A 168 14.36 -19.12 -7.02
N GLY A 169 14.76 -20.33 -6.64
CA GLY A 169 16.15 -20.70 -6.41
C GLY A 169 16.73 -20.05 -5.16
N ASN A 170 18.05 -20.14 -4.99
CA ASN A 170 18.77 -19.57 -3.84
C ASN A 170 19.00 -18.07 -3.94
N SER A 171 18.65 -17.45 -5.08
CA SER A 171 18.81 -16.00 -5.34
C SER A 171 17.53 -15.41 -5.87
N ALA A 172 17.41 -14.07 -5.79
CA ALA A 172 16.28 -13.36 -6.36
C ALA A 172 16.11 -13.65 -7.86
N MET A 173 14.87 -13.64 -8.35
CA MET A 173 14.54 -13.87 -9.75
C MET A 173 15.16 -12.79 -10.65
N THR A 174 16.11 -13.17 -11.52
CA THR A 174 16.68 -12.25 -12.49
C THR A 174 15.80 -12.17 -13.74
N VAL A 175 15.87 -11.04 -14.46
CA VAL A 175 15.16 -10.87 -15.75
C VAL A 175 15.61 -11.94 -16.74
N GLU A 176 16.91 -12.28 -16.75
CA GLU A 176 17.44 -13.35 -17.61
C GLU A 176 16.83 -14.72 -17.28
N ARG A 177 16.70 -15.05 -15.99
CA ARG A 177 16.06 -16.30 -15.56
C ARG A 177 14.57 -16.33 -15.96
N LEU A 178 13.84 -15.21 -15.78
CA LEU A 178 12.44 -15.09 -16.25
C LEU A 178 12.31 -15.32 -17.75
N VAL A 179 13.20 -14.73 -18.55
CA VAL A 179 13.21 -14.93 -20.00
C VAL A 179 13.46 -16.39 -20.35
N ARG A 180 14.42 -17.05 -19.73
CA ARG A 180 14.71 -18.47 -19.95
C ARG A 180 13.54 -19.40 -19.60
N LEU A 181 12.86 -19.12 -18.51
CA LEU A 181 11.66 -19.86 -18.07
C LEU A 181 10.46 -19.72 -19.04
N ASN A 182 10.47 -18.67 -19.86
CA ASN A 182 9.39 -18.31 -20.78
C ASN A 182 9.85 -18.31 -22.26
N ASN A 183 10.94 -18.93 -22.61
CA ASN A 183 11.50 -18.90 -23.96
C ASN A 183 10.50 -19.29 -25.06
N ALA A 184 9.53 -20.17 -24.76
CA ALA A 184 8.51 -20.61 -25.69
C ALA A 184 7.53 -19.48 -26.10
N SER A 185 7.37 -18.45 -25.27
CA SER A 185 6.49 -17.30 -25.54
C SER A 185 7.24 -16.09 -26.13
N MET A 186 8.57 -16.20 -26.30
CA MET A 186 9.40 -15.09 -26.79
C MET A 186 9.37 -14.98 -28.32
N VAL A 187 9.20 -13.76 -28.80
CA VAL A 187 8.97 -13.48 -30.23
C VAL A 187 10.24 -13.00 -30.97
N ALA A 188 11.26 -12.56 -30.25
CA ALA A 188 12.48 -12.07 -30.89
C ALA A 188 13.38 -13.21 -31.34
N HIS A 189 14.00 -13.05 -32.51
CA HIS A 189 14.89 -14.04 -33.12
C HIS A 189 16.23 -14.24 -32.37
N THR A 190 16.54 -13.40 -31.39
CA THR A 190 17.78 -13.47 -30.61
C THR A 190 17.51 -13.38 -29.12
N ASP A 191 18.29 -14.12 -28.32
CA ASP A 191 18.19 -14.08 -26.84
C ASP A 191 18.43 -12.65 -26.29
N ARG A 192 19.35 -11.91 -26.91
CA ARG A 192 19.58 -10.51 -26.51
C ARG A 192 18.38 -9.61 -26.77
N GLY A 193 17.68 -9.80 -27.87
CA GLY A 193 16.45 -9.07 -28.20
C GLY A 193 15.34 -9.39 -27.20
N ASN A 194 15.14 -10.67 -26.87
CA ASN A 194 14.18 -11.09 -25.86
C ASN A 194 14.47 -10.49 -24.49
N LEU A 195 15.73 -10.47 -24.07
CA LEU A 195 16.13 -9.89 -22.79
C LEU A 195 15.91 -8.39 -22.73
N ALA A 196 16.24 -7.66 -23.81
CA ALA A 196 16.03 -6.21 -23.89
C ALA A 196 14.53 -5.85 -23.82
N ASN A 197 13.70 -6.60 -24.55
CA ASN A 197 12.25 -6.42 -24.56
C ASN A 197 11.64 -6.73 -23.19
N ALA A 198 12.01 -7.86 -22.59
CA ALA A 198 11.54 -8.24 -21.26
C ALA A 198 11.91 -7.19 -20.19
N ARG A 199 13.17 -6.71 -20.22
CA ARG A 199 13.65 -5.66 -19.33
C ARG A 199 12.79 -4.39 -19.46
N ARG A 200 12.57 -3.93 -20.70
CA ARG A 200 11.77 -2.73 -20.97
C ARG A 200 10.36 -2.87 -20.45
N SER A 201 9.68 -3.98 -20.80
CA SER A 201 8.31 -4.23 -20.40
C SER A 201 8.14 -4.29 -18.88
N LEU A 202 9.06 -4.98 -18.19
CA LEU A 202 9.03 -5.09 -16.72
C LEU A 202 9.31 -3.75 -16.04
N VAL A 203 10.21 -2.92 -16.56
CA VAL A 203 10.47 -1.57 -16.03
C VAL A 203 9.25 -0.67 -16.19
N GLU A 204 8.58 -0.70 -17.35
CA GLU A 204 7.37 0.10 -17.55
C GLU A 204 6.22 -0.38 -16.64
N LEU A 205 6.05 -1.69 -16.46
CA LEU A 205 5.06 -2.21 -15.52
C LEU A 205 5.41 -1.83 -14.06
N ALA A 206 6.68 -1.87 -13.68
CA ALA A 206 7.13 -1.45 -12.35
C ALA A 206 6.84 0.04 -12.07
N ARG A 207 6.93 0.89 -13.09
CA ARG A 207 6.51 2.31 -12.97
C ARG A 207 5.02 2.48 -12.73
N LYS A 208 4.20 1.58 -13.30
CA LYS A 208 2.74 1.58 -13.09
C LYS A 208 2.34 0.94 -11.74
N CYS A 209 3.12 -0.04 -11.29
CA CYS A 209 2.83 -0.81 -10.07
C CYS A 209 4.03 -0.80 -9.10
N PRO A 210 4.53 0.38 -8.64
CA PRO A 210 5.78 0.50 -7.88
C PRO A 210 5.74 -0.22 -6.52
N ASN A 211 4.55 -0.45 -5.97
CA ASN A 211 4.37 -1.12 -4.69
C ASN A 211 4.39 -2.64 -4.79
N ASN A 212 4.08 -3.19 -5.97
CA ASN A 212 3.97 -4.63 -6.17
C ASN A 212 5.07 -5.22 -7.04
N LEU A 213 5.74 -4.38 -7.86
CA LEU A 213 6.82 -4.80 -8.74
C LEU A 213 7.98 -3.82 -8.66
N GLN A 214 9.16 -4.34 -8.40
CA GLN A 214 10.39 -3.57 -8.42
C GLN A 214 11.42 -4.26 -9.33
N VAL A 215 12.11 -3.47 -10.13
CA VAL A 215 13.22 -3.95 -10.98
C VAL A 215 14.49 -3.27 -10.49
N VAL A 216 15.39 -4.04 -9.86
CA VAL A 216 16.54 -3.54 -9.12
C VAL A 216 17.83 -4.15 -9.65
N GLY A 217 18.91 -3.38 -9.68
CA GLY A 217 20.23 -3.81 -10.18
C GLY A 217 20.48 -3.40 -11.61
N GLU A 218 21.58 -3.83 -12.17
CA GLU A 218 22.03 -3.49 -13.52
C GLU A 218 22.60 -4.71 -14.26
N GLY A 219 22.55 -4.68 -15.58
CA GLY A 219 23.17 -5.69 -16.44
C GLY A 219 22.58 -7.09 -16.22
N ALA A 220 23.42 -8.09 -15.98
CA ALA A 220 23.05 -9.48 -15.74
C ALA A 220 22.41 -9.68 -14.34
N ASP A 221 22.71 -8.81 -13.37
CA ASP A 221 22.17 -8.85 -12.01
C ASP A 221 20.82 -8.13 -11.87
N LEU A 222 20.20 -7.73 -12.98
CA LEU A 222 18.89 -7.11 -12.95
C LEU A 222 17.85 -8.08 -12.41
N ARG A 223 17.27 -7.76 -11.25
CA ARG A 223 16.37 -8.61 -10.48
C ARG A 223 14.96 -8.08 -10.50
N VAL A 224 14.01 -8.98 -10.52
CA VAL A 224 12.58 -8.69 -10.40
C VAL A 224 12.14 -9.12 -9.01
N LEU A 225 11.63 -8.17 -8.26
CA LEU A 225 11.08 -8.37 -6.92
C LEU A 225 9.59 -8.15 -6.98
N VAL A 226 8.83 -9.19 -6.66
CA VAL A 226 7.38 -9.11 -6.50
C VAL A 226 7.08 -8.95 -5.02
N VAL A 227 6.30 -7.94 -4.70
CA VAL A 227 5.83 -7.68 -3.33
C VAL A 227 4.36 -8.09 -3.27
N LEU A 228 4.10 -9.25 -2.68
CA LEU A 228 2.75 -9.80 -2.52
C LEU A 228 1.97 -9.13 -1.40
N HIS A 229 2.67 -8.80 -0.33
CA HIS A 229 2.13 -8.18 0.87
C HIS A 229 2.63 -6.74 0.92
N GLY A 230 1.71 -5.83 0.85
CA GLY A 230 2.02 -4.41 0.92
C GLY A 230 0.76 -3.63 0.61
N ALA A 231 0.06 -3.22 1.64
CA ALA A 231 -0.96 -2.19 1.48
C ALA A 231 -0.26 -0.91 1.03
N ASN A 232 -0.71 -0.34 -0.08
CA ASN A 232 -0.22 0.96 -0.52
C ASN A 232 -0.67 2.03 0.48
N LEU A 233 0.23 2.42 1.38
CA LEU A 233 -0.07 3.45 2.38
C LEU A 233 -0.67 4.69 1.75
N GLU A 234 -0.16 5.14 0.60
CA GLU A 234 -0.64 6.37 -0.06
C GLU A 234 -2.10 6.24 -0.54
N GLU A 235 -2.49 5.07 -1.07
CA GLU A 235 -3.88 4.80 -1.44
C GLU A 235 -4.80 4.86 -0.22
N TYR A 236 -4.38 4.26 0.89
CA TYR A 236 -5.17 4.28 2.13
C TYR A 236 -5.18 5.65 2.79
N LEU A 237 -4.10 6.43 2.70
CA LEU A 237 -4.09 7.83 3.12
C LEU A 237 -5.08 8.67 2.33
N GLN A 238 -5.15 8.50 1.00
CA GLN A 238 -6.15 9.21 0.18
C GLN A 238 -7.59 8.83 0.55
N ARG A 239 -7.85 7.54 0.78
CA ARG A 239 -9.17 7.09 1.27
C ARG A 239 -9.47 7.63 2.68
N ALA A 240 -8.48 7.67 3.56
CA ALA A 240 -8.61 8.25 4.89
C ALA A 240 -8.85 9.76 4.81
N ARG A 241 -8.21 10.50 3.88
CA ARG A 241 -8.44 11.94 3.67
C ARG A 241 -9.92 12.27 3.42
N THR A 242 -10.65 11.45 2.65
CA THR A 242 -12.09 11.66 2.44
C THR A 242 -12.91 11.48 3.73
N LYS A 243 -12.49 10.55 4.59
CA LYS A 243 -13.13 10.36 5.91
C LYS A 243 -12.79 11.50 6.88
N VAL A 244 -11.56 11.99 6.83
CA VAL A 244 -11.01 13.04 7.71
C VAL A 244 -11.44 14.44 7.29
N SER A 245 -11.94 14.63 6.07
CA SER A 245 -12.55 15.91 5.66
C SER A 245 -13.76 16.30 6.52
N ALA A 246 -14.35 15.35 7.23
CA ALA A 246 -15.33 15.63 8.27
C ALA A 246 -14.70 16.42 9.43
N HIS A 247 -15.31 17.56 9.77
CA HIS A 247 -14.81 18.52 10.78
C HIS A 247 -14.38 17.85 12.10
N HIS A 248 -15.19 16.92 12.63
CA HIS A 248 -14.92 16.26 13.91
C HIS A 248 -13.65 15.40 13.95
N VAL A 249 -13.25 14.77 12.83
CA VAL A 249 -12.04 13.93 12.79
C VAL A 249 -10.80 14.82 12.75
N ARG A 250 -10.82 15.89 11.95
CA ARG A 250 -9.75 16.89 11.92
C ARG A 250 -9.56 17.55 13.28
N LEU A 251 -10.68 17.90 13.93
CA LEU A 251 -10.68 18.49 15.26
C LEU A 251 -10.03 17.57 16.30
N ARG A 252 -10.32 16.27 16.27
CA ARG A 252 -9.71 15.30 17.19
C ARG A 252 -8.19 15.22 17.00
N ALA A 253 -7.70 15.19 15.78
CA ALA A 253 -6.27 15.19 15.49
C ALA A 253 -5.58 16.47 15.96
N PHE A 254 -6.18 17.61 15.72
CA PHE A 254 -5.73 18.92 16.21
C PHE A 254 -5.69 18.96 17.74
N ALA A 255 -6.79 18.59 18.41
CA ALA A 255 -6.87 18.60 19.86
C ALA A 255 -5.83 17.69 20.52
N ARG A 256 -5.52 16.54 19.89
CA ARG A 256 -4.43 15.66 20.34
C ARG A 256 -3.10 16.39 20.36
N ILE A 257 -2.74 17.11 19.30
CA ILE A 257 -1.49 17.87 19.24
C ILE A 257 -1.47 18.96 20.29
N VAL A 258 -2.53 19.75 20.39
CA VAL A 258 -2.65 20.85 21.37
C VAL A 258 -2.50 20.31 22.80
N LYS A 259 -3.17 19.19 23.12
CA LYS A 259 -3.06 18.56 24.44
C LYS A 259 -1.62 18.14 24.75
N VAL A 260 -0.92 17.51 23.80
CA VAL A 260 0.48 17.12 23.98
C VAL A 260 1.36 18.35 24.22
N GLN A 261 1.21 19.40 23.40
CA GLN A 261 1.99 20.62 23.53
C GLN A 261 1.75 21.36 24.85
N LEU A 262 0.52 21.33 25.37
CA LEU A 262 0.16 21.91 26.66
C LEU A 262 0.45 20.98 27.86
N GLY A 263 0.98 19.76 27.62
CA GLY A 263 1.23 18.76 28.64
C GLY A 263 -0.04 18.25 29.32
N LEU A 264 -1.15 18.23 28.62
CA LEU A 264 -2.44 17.71 29.07
C LEU A 264 -2.50 16.20 28.75
N THR A 265 -2.39 15.35 29.76
CA THR A 265 -2.32 13.89 29.61
C THR A 265 -3.42 13.21 30.43
N ASP A 266 -3.67 11.93 30.15
CA ASP A 266 -4.63 11.10 30.88
C ASP A 266 -4.38 11.10 32.41
N ALA A 267 -3.10 11.13 32.82
CA ALA A 267 -2.71 11.24 34.21
C ALA A 267 -3.21 12.54 34.90
N LYS A 268 -3.61 13.54 34.10
CA LYS A 268 -4.15 14.82 34.55
C LYS A 268 -5.67 14.93 34.34
N GLY A 269 -6.34 13.83 34.03
CA GLY A 269 -7.78 13.78 33.86
C GLY A 269 -8.28 14.14 32.46
N TRP A 270 -7.45 13.97 31.42
CA TRP A 270 -7.81 14.20 30.04
C TRP A 270 -7.96 12.90 29.26
N GLY A 271 -9.16 12.58 28.81
CA GLY A 271 -9.39 11.47 27.88
C GLY A 271 -8.99 11.80 26.44
N PRO A 272 -8.83 10.78 25.58
CA PRO A 272 -8.43 10.98 24.16
C PRO A 272 -9.38 11.88 23.37
N ALA A 273 -10.68 11.79 23.66
CA ALA A 273 -11.73 12.55 22.97
C ALA A 273 -12.13 13.87 23.65
N ASP A 274 -11.56 14.18 24.82
CA ASP A 274 -11.96 15.36 25.58
C ASP A 274 -11.47 16.63 24.89
N MET A 275 -12.39 17.57 24.73
CA MET A 275 -12.13 18.92 24.20
C MET A 275 -12.09 19.97 25.32
N GLN A 276 -12.38 19.58 26.53
CA GLN A 276 -12.31 20.42 27.73
C GLN A 276 -11.91 19.56 28.91
N GLY A 277 -11.05 20.13 29.77
CA GLY A 277 -10.60 19.42 30.98
C GLY A 277 -9.83 20.32 31.94
N PRO A 278 -9.43 19.79 33.10
CA PRO A 278 -8.77 20.54 34.14
C PRO A 278 -7.32 20.89 33.77
N LEU A 279 -6.86 22.03 34.27
CA LEU A 279 -5.48 22.45 34.23
C LEU A 279 -5.04 22.97 35.62
N GLU A 280 -3.99 22.38 36.18
CA GLU A 280 -3.38 22.86 37.41
C GLU A 280 -2.05 23.54 37.12
N VAL A 281 -1.88 24.76 37.61
CA VAL A 281 -0.66 25.55 37.45
C VAL A 281 -0.09 25.90 38.84
N LYS A 282 1.16 25.59 39.06
CA LYS A 282 1.89 26.03 40.25
C LYS A 282 2.41 27.46 40.05
N TRP A 283 1.91 28.40 40.85
CA TRP A 283 2.28 29.80 40.77
C TRP A 283 2.64 30.34 42.14
N LYS A 284 3.84 30.88 42.31
CA LYS A 284 4.35 31.47 43.59
C LYS A 284 4.06 30.59 44.82
N GLY A 285 4.31 29.28 44.71
CA GLY A 285 4.11 28.33 45.81
C GLY A 285 2.67 27.86 46.05
N THR A 286 1.70 28.37 45.29
CA THR A 286 0.29 27.93 45.37
C THR A 286 -0.12 27.20 44.12
N THR A 287 -1.02 26.20 44.24
CA THR A 287 -1.62 25.52 43.10
C THR A 287 -2.91 26.25 42.70
N ARG A 288 -2.96 26.72 41.45
CA ARG A 288 -4.12 27.33 40.84
C ARG A 288 -4.79 26.28 39.96
N ARG A 289 -6.10 26.12 40.15
CA ARG A 289 -6.92 25.18 39.36
C ARG A 289 -7.73 25.98 38.34
N GLY A 290 -7.74 25.53 37.12
CA GLY A 290 -8.53 26.08 36.05
C GLY A 290 -8.94 25.03 35.06
N SER A 291 -9.45 25.45 33.94
CA SER A 291 -9.80 24.58 32.82
C SER A 291 -9.23 25.09 31.48
N VAL A 292 -9.00 24.18 30.58
CA VAL A 292 -8.72 24.45 29.15
C VAL A 292 -9.88 23.91 28.34
N GLY A 293 -10.39 24.70 27.41
CA GLY A 293 -11.39 24.28 26.41
C GLY A 293 -10.86 24.55 25.01
N ILE A 294 -10.89 23.51 24.15
CA ILE A 294 -10.55 23.59 22.72
C ILE A 294 -11.89 23.73 21.99
N ARG A 295 -12.27 24.93 21.62
CA ARG A 295 -13.62 25.28 21.18
C ARG A 295 -13.61 26.39 20.13
N ASN A 296 -14.53 26.33 19.18
CA ASN A 296 -14.82 27.48 18.33
C ASN A 296 -15.43 28.61 19.20
N ILE A 297 -14.68 29.70 19.36
CA ILE A 297 -15.04 30.81 20.25
C ILE A 297 -16.34 31.47 19.81
N ARG A 298 -16.66 31.52 18.56
CA ARG A 298 -17.86 32.12 17.99
C ARG A 298 -19.15 31.40 18.41
N GLU A 299 -19.07 30.09 18.59
CA GLU A 299 -20.21 29.24 18.96
C GLU A 299 -20.49 29.23 20.47
N LEU A 300 -19.58 29.78 21.28
CA LEU A 300 -19.73 29.80 22.74
C LEU A 300 -20.80 30.77 23.19
N SER A 301 -21.61 30.37 24.18
CA SER A 301 -22.47 31.24 24.92
C SER A 301 -21.64 32.19 25.82
N ASN A 302 -22.23 33.29 26.34
CA ASN A 302 -21.49 34.17 27.24
C ASN A 302 -21.07 33.45 28.53
N ALA A 303 -21.86 32.50 29.03
CA ALA A 303 -21.57 31.74 30.24
C ALA A 303 -20.34 30.82 30.07
N ASP A 304 -20.08 30.36 28.85
CA ASP A 304 -18.93 29.47 28.56
C ASP A 304 -17.57 30.17 28.71
N PHE A 305 -17.57 31.51 28.66
CA PHE A 305 -16.36 32.32 28.89
C PHE A 305 -16.01 32.47 30.37
N LEU A 306 -16.87 32.09 31.29
CA LEU A 306 -16.55 32.24 32.72
C LEU A 306 -15.89 30.99 33.28
N PRO A 307 -14.92 31.13 34.18
CA PRO A 307 -14.43 30.01 34.97
C PRO A 307 -15.58 29.36 35.77
N GLY A 308 -15.51 28.04 35.95
CA GLY A 308 -16.43 27.29 36.79
C GLY A 308 -16.33 27.71 38.27
N THR A 309 -17.31 27.31 39.09
CA THR A 309 -17.43 27.74 40.51
C THR A 309 -16.17 27.41 41.35
N ASN A 310 -15.43 26.39 40.98
CA ASN A 310 -14.22 25.96 41.67
C ASN A 310 -12.93 26.20 40.84
N GLU A 311 -13.03 27.01 39.78
CA GLU A 311 -11.93 27.32 38.92
C GLU A 311 -11.41 28.74 39.19
N HIS A 312 -10.08 28.89 39.19
CA HIS A 312 -9.44 30.20 39.38
C HIS A 312 -9.24 30.89 38.03
N PHE A 313 -9.20 30.14 36.93
CA PHE A 313 -8.98 30.65 35.57
C PHE A 313 -9.57 29.71 34.53
N ARG A 314 -9.79 30.23 33.32
CA ARG A 314 -10.17 29.44 32.14
C ARG A 314 -9.35 29.86 30.93
N ILE A 315 -8.87 28.89 30.14
CA ILE A 315 -8.20 29.11 28.86
C ILE A 315 -9.09 28.51 27.79
N LEU A 316 -9.42 29.30 26.77
CA LEU A 316 -10.17 28.88 25.58
C LEU A 316 -9.23 28.95 24.39
N VAL A 317 -9.00 27.80 23.74
CA VAL A 317 -8.17 27.68 22.56
C VAL A 317 -9.09 27.57 21.36
N ASP A 318 -9.06 28.56 20.50
CA ASP A 318 -9.86 28.61 19.28
C ASP A 318 -9.25 27.73 18.18
N TYR A 319 -10.04 27.40 17.15
CA TYR A 319 -9.58 26.61 16.02
C TYR A 319 -8.82 27.48 15.02
N PRO A 320 -7.72 26.98 14.41
CA PRO A 320 -6.99 27.72 13.40
C PRO A 320 -7.61 27.58 11.99
N TRP A 321 -8.87 27.24 11.89
CA TRP A 321 -9.69 27.21 10.66
C TRP A 321 -11.14 27.41 10.99
N ASP A 322 -11.93 27.73 9.97
CA ASP A 322 -13.35 27.90 10.12
C ASP A 322 -14.13 27.60 8.83
N ASP A 323 -15.45 27.78 8.88
CA ASP A 323 -16.30 27.65 7.72
C ASP A 323 -15.99 28.73 6.68
N PRO A 324 -16.23 28.45 5.38
CA PRO A 324 -16.02 29.43 4.32
C PRO A 324 -16.74 30.76 4.58
N GLY A 325 -15.97 31.86 4.50
CA GLY A 325 -16.48 33.21 4.69
C GLY A 325 -16.35 33.72 6.12
N GLN A 326 -15.92 32.92 7.06
CA GLN A 326 -15.65 33.36 8.42
C GLN A 326 -14.21 33.87 8.57
N THR A 327 -14.01 34.82 9.48
CA THR A 327 -12.72 35.50 9.65
C THR A 327 -12.28 35.53 11.11
N VAL A 328 -10.96 35.56 11.33
CA VAL A 328 -10.37 35.75 12.68
C VAL A 328 -10.89 36.99 13.39
N GLU A 329 -11.24 38.04 12.64
CA GLU A 329 -11.81 39.27 13.23
C GLU A 329 -13.19 39.05 13.84
N ALA A 330 -14.00 38.16 13.26
CA ALA A 330 -15.27 37.75 13.85
C ALA A 330 -15.08 37.04 15.21
N ASP A 331 -14.03 36.21 15.33
CA ASP A 331 -13.69 35.57 16.60
C ASP A 331 -13.22 36.58 17.65
N ARG A 332 -12.37 37.50 17.22
CA ARG A 332 -11.93 38.63 18.07
C ARG A 332 -13.10 39.48 18.55
N GLU A 333 -14.01 39.80 17.65
CA GLU A 333 -15.21 40.58 17.99
C GLU A 333 -16.10 39.83 18.97
N ARG A 334 -16.25 38.49 18.78
CA ARG A 334 -17.00 37.65 19.71
C ARG A 334 -16.38 37.66 21.11
N ALA A 335 -15.05 37.53 21.22
CA ALA A 335 -14.32 37.57 22.48
C ALA A 335 -14.47 38.97 23.15
N ARG A 336 -14.35 40.07 22.38
CA ARG A 336 -14.55 41.44 22.88
C ARG A 336 -15.98 41.66 23.40
N ASN A 337 -16.98 41.17 22.70
CA ASN A 337 -18.38 41.27 23.11
C ASN A 337 -18.67 40.42 24.35
N ALA A 338 -18.10 39.23 24.46
CA ALA A 338 -18.20 38.45 25.68
C ALA A 338 -17.59 39.16 26.89
N ARG A 339 -16.40 39.75 26.74
CA ARG A 339 -15.79 40.57 27.82
C ARG A 339 -16.63 41.75 28.22
N LYS A 340 -17.19 42.51 27.27
CA LYS A 340 -18.08 43.65 27.57
C LYS A 340 -19.30 43.21 28.37
N ASN A 341 -19.88 42.04 28.06
CA ASN A 341 -21.07 41.55 28.72
C ASN A 341 -20.81 40.90 30.08
N GLN A 342 -19.65 40.25 30.26
CA GLN A 342 -19.32 39.49 31.47
C GLN A 342 -18.45 40.28 32.45
N GLY A 343 -17.84 41.37 32.01
CA GLY A 343 -16.90 42.14 32.82
C GLY A 343 -15.56 41.43 32.98
N ASN A 344 -14.82 41.81 34.04
CA ASN A 344 -13.52 41.23 34.33
C ASN A 344 -13.65 39.79 34.86
N SER A 345 -13.01 38.86 34.20
CA SER A 345 -12.89 37.47 34.64
C SER A 345 -11.46 36.92 34.35
N ALA A 346 -11.05 35.86 35.03
CA ALA A 346 -9.77 35.25 34.80
C ALA A 346 -9.86 34.27 33.60
N THR A 347 -10.28 34.79 32.46
CA THR A 347 -10.43 34.05 31.20
C THR A 347 -9.45 34.58 30.18
N ILE A 348 -8.82 33.66 29.46
CA ILE A 348 -7.90 33.92 28.35
C ILE A 348 -8.43 33.19 27.12
N CYS A 349 -8.64 33.92 26.03
CA CYS A 349 -8.94 33.37 24.73
C CYS A 349 -7.64 33.36 23.90
N TRP A 350 -7.24 32.21 23.41
CA TRP A 350 -6.09 32.08 22.53
C TRP A 350 -6.59 31.96 21.11
N LEU A 351 -6.46 33.06 20.37
CA LEU A 351 -7.01 33.29 19.04
C LEU A 351 -5.86 33.11 18.00
N PRO A 352 -5.88 32.07 17.21
CA PRO A 352 -4.86 31.88 16.18
C PRO A 352 -5.14 32.69 14.91
N ARG A 353 -4.16 32.86 14.05
CA ARG A 353 -4.41 33.17 12.66
C ARG A 353 -5.03 31.93 11.97
N HIS A 354 -5.98 32.14 11.07
CA HIS A 354 -6.50 31.03 10.27
C HIS A 354 -5.41 30.43 9.33
N MET A 355 -5.44 29.12 9.19
CA MET A 355 -4.53 28.36 8.32
C MET A 355 -4.73 28.75 6.86
N HIS A 356 -3.65 28.86 6.13
CA HIS A 356 -3.69 28.83 4.67
C HIS A 356 -3.96 27.39 4.18
N SER A 357 -4.35 27.25 2.89
CA SER A 357 -4.70 25.94 2.32
C SER A 357 -3.61 24.89 2.53
N HIS A 358 -2.34 25.23 2.30
CA HIS A 358 -1.22 24.28 2.47
C HIS A 358 -0.98 23.86 3.94
N GLU A 359 -1.25 24.73 4.91
CA GLU A 359 -1.17 24.40 6.35
C GLU A 359 -2.31 23.48 6.76
N LEU A 360 -3.50 23.74 6.21
CA LEU A 360 -4.70 22.91 6.43
C LEU A 360 -4.55 21.54 5.77
N ASP A 361 -3.92 21.47 4.59
CA ASP A 361 -3.58 20.22 3.92
C ASP A 361 -2.61 19.39 4.76
N ALA A 362 -1.58 20.01 5.31
CA ALA A 362 -0.62 19.33 6.19
C ALA A 362 -1.29 18.76 7.46
N LEU A 363 -2.22 19.51 8.07
CA LEU A 363 -3.02 19.00 9.19
C LEU A 363 -3.96 17.87 8.76
N THR A 364 -4.55 17.96 7.57
CA THR A 364 -5.43 16.92 7.02
C THR A 364 -4.66 15.64 6.74
N ASP A 365 -3.44 15.75 6.23
CA ASP A 365 -2.56 14.59 5.99
C ASP A 365 -2.14 13.91 7.29
N TYR A 366 -1.77 14.70 8.28
CA TYR A 366 -1.51 14.21 9.64
C TYR A 366 -2.73 13.49 10.20
N ALA A 367 -3.92 14.10 10.10
CA ALA A 367 -5.16 13.52 10.59
C ALA A 367 -5.53 12.22 9.84
N ALA A 368 -5.23 12.11 8.54
CA ALA A 368 -5.43 10.88 7.77
C ALA A 368 -4.51 9.75 8.26
N ALA A 369 -3.24 10.06 8.53
CA ALA A 369 -2.31 9.10 9.08
C ALA A 369 -2.69 8.68 10.52
N ASP A 370 -3.14 9.64 11.35
CA ASP A 370 -3.64 9.36 12.71
C ASP A 370 -4.90 8.49 12.67
N TYR A 371 -5.84 8.76 11.75
CA TYR A 371 -7.05 7.96 11.56
C TYR A 371 -6.74 6.49 11.24
N LEU A 372 -5.77 6.22 10.36
CA LEU A 372 -5.38 4.85 10.01
C LEU A 372 -4.81 4.06 11.20
N CYS A 373 -4.31 4.73 12.23
CA CYS A 373 -3.81 4.10 13.45
C CYS A 373 -4.93 3.73 14.44
N LEU A 374 -6.16 4.26 14.25
CA LEU A 374 -7.29 4.06 15.15
C LEU A 374 -8.10 2.81 14.81
N PRO A 375 -8.82 2.23 15.79
CA PRO A 375 -9.72 1.10 15.55
C PRO A 375 -10.83 1.40 14.52
N GLU A 376 -11.30 2.64 14.45
CA GLU A 376 -12.35 3.08 13.52
C GLU A 376 -11.93 2.93 12.04
N ALA A 377 -10.63 2.84 11.77
CA ALA A 377 -10.12 2.57 10.43
C ALA A 377 -10.30 1.10 9.98
N ASP A 378 -10.72 0.19 10.87
CA ASP A 378 -10.91 -1.24 10.53
C ASP A 378 -11.90 -1.45 9.39
N GLU A 379 -12.93 -0.63 9.28
CA GLU A 379 -13.86 -0.66 8.16
C GLU A 379 -13.16 -0.36 6.83
N LEU A 380 -12.24 0.61 6.83
CA LEU A 380 -11.45 0.96 5.65
C LEU A 380 -10.42 -0.11 5.28
N LEU A 381 -9.93 -0.85 6.29
CA LEU A 381 -8.89 -1.85 6.17
C LEU A 381 -9.43 -3.29 6.05
N GLN A 382 -10.76 -3.49 6.01
CA GLN A 382 -11.40 -4.82 6.05
C GLN A 382 -10.92 -5.77 4.94
N ASN A 383 -10.54 -5.23 3.78
CA ASN A 383 -10.08 -6.01 2.62
C ASN A 383 -8.61 -6.44 2.71
N LEU A 384 -7.90 -6.05 3.77
CA LEU A 384 -6.51 -6.43 4.00
C LEU A 384 -6.43 -7.63 4.94
N GLY A 385 -5.45 -8.51 4.69
CA GLY A 385 -5.06 -9.54 5.65
C GLY A 385 -4.56 -8.96 6.98
N VAL A 386 -4.52 -9.77 8.02
CA VAL A 386 -4.10 -9.31 9.37
C VAL A 386 -2.68 -8.73 9.33
N HIS A 387 -1.77 -9.39 8.64
CA HIS A 387 -0.38 -8.94 8.52
C HIS A 387 -0.26 -7.60 7.77
N ASP A 388 -0.96 -7.46 6.63
CA ASP A 388 -0.97 -6.22 5.84
C ASP A 388 -1.55 -5.06 6.63
N ARG A 389 -2.60 -5.29 7.44
CA ARG A 389 -3.16 -4.26 8.33
C ARG A 389 -2.15 -3.78 9.37
N GLN A 390 -1.43 -4.72 10.00
CA GLN A 390 -0.40 -4.37 10.97
C GLN A 390 0.73 -3.57 10.33
N GLN A 391 1.22 -4.01 9.18
CA GLN A 391 2.27 -3.32 8.44
C GLN A 391 1.83 -1.92 7.99
N LEU A 392 0.60 -1.79 7.46
CA LEU A 392 0.05 -0.50 7.06
C LEU A 392 -0.09 0.45 8.25
N ARG A 393 -0.57 -0.03 9.40
CA ARG A 393 -0.66 0.76 10.62
C ARG A 393 0.71 1.21 11.11
N GLN A 394 1.73 0.36 11.07
CA GLN A 394 3.09 0.71 11.43
C GLN A 394 3.68 1.78 10.49
N GLN A 395 3.41 1.66 9.19
CA GLN A 395 3.80 2.69 8.21
C GLN A 395 3.05 4.00 8.44
N ALA A 396 1.73 3.94 8.72
CA ALA A 396 0.91 5.11 9.04
C ALA A 396 1.40 5.80 10.33
N GLU A 397 1.79 5.05 11.35
CA GLU A 397 2.35 5.57 12.59
C GLU A 397 3.69 6.29 12.35
N SER A 398 4.57 5.71 11.55
CA SER A 398 5.83 6.34 11.15
C SER A 398 5.58 7.63 10.34
N ARG A 399 4.62 7.60 9.43
CA ARG A 399 4.22 8.76 8.63
C ARG A 399 3.63 9.87 9.50
N ARG A 400 2.75 9.51 10.43
CA ARG A 400 2.17 10.44 11.42
C ARG A 400 3.25 11.14 12.23
N ALA A 401 4.19 10.38 12.80
CA ALA A 401 5.29 10.93 13.61
C ALA A 401 6.16 11.91 12.81
N MET A 402 6.42 11.61 11.53
CA MET A 402 7.17 12.51 10.64
C MET A 402 6.42 13.82 10.37
N MET A 403 5.10 13.75 10.17
CA MET A 403 4.27 14.92 9.88
C MET A 403 3.97 15.76 11.11
N GLU A 404 3.95 15.15 12.29
CA GLU A 404 3.63 15.82 13.56
C GLU A 404 4.51 17.04 13.78
N ARG A 405 5.81 16.92 13.51
CA ARG A 405 6.76 18.02 13.65
C ARG A 405 6.36 19.23 12.80
N THR A 406 6.04 19.04 11.53
CA THR A 406 5.63 20.12 10.63
C THR A 406 4.33 20.79 11.09
N VAL A 407 3.36 19.99 11.56
CA VAL A 407 2.09 20.54 12.07
C VAL A 407 2.33 21.30 13.35
N VAL A 408 3.16 20.81 14.28
CA VAL A 408 3.52 21.52 15.51
C VAL A 408 4.21 22.85 15.20
N GLU A 409 5.15 22.88 14.28
CA GLU A 409 5.83 24.11 13.84
C GLU A 409 4.84 25.12 13.23
N ASN A 410 3.90 24.66 12.43
CA ASN A 410 2.82 25.51 11.89
C ASN A 410 1.94 26.06 13.01
N LEU A 411 1.45 25.21 13.91
CA LEU A 411 0.61 25.63 15.03
C LEU A 411 1.35 26.61 15.95
N SER A 412 2.63 26.39 16.23
CA SER A 412 3.44 27.28 17.04
C SER A 412 3.52 28.69 16.45
N ARG A 413 3.59 28.84 15.12
CA ARG A 413 3.54 30.13 14.46
C ARG A 413 2.14 30.76 14.52
N LEU A 414 1.10 29.96 14.29
CA LEU A 414 -0.29 30.44 14.24
C LEU A 414 -0.79 30.95 15.59
N TYR A 415 -0.38 30.28 16.65
CA TYR A 415 -0.76 30.66 18.03
C TYR A 415 0.25 31.57 18.71
N GLY A 416 1.54 31.54 18.32
CA GLY A 416 2.59 32.38 18.84
C GLY A 416 2.70 33.71 18.12
N ASP A 417 3.61 33.81 17.14
CA ASP A 417 3.95 35.06 16.48
C ASP A 417 2.77 35.73 15.73
N GLN A 418 1.79 34.94 15.28
CA GLN A 418 0.65 35.38 14.45
C GLN A 418 -0.69 35.32 15.19
N GLY A 419 -0.71 34.75 16.38
CA GLY A 419 -1.88 34.62 17.21
C GLY A 419 -2.00 35.74 18.23
N GLU A 420 -3.13 35.78 18.93
CA GLU A 420 -3.44 36.77 19.97
C GLU A 420 -3.91 36.06 21.24
N LEU A 421 -3.32 36.42 22.37
CA LEU A 421 -3.84 36.07 23.68
C LEU A 421 -4.75 37.21 24.18
N TYR A 422 -6.04 37.00 24.13
CA TYR A 422 -7.03 37.99 24.57
C TYR A 422 -7.50 37.71 26.00
N ALA A 423 -7.04 38.51 26.94
CA ALA A 423 -7.40 38.39 28.35
C ALA A 423 -8.61 39.24 28.72
N PHE A 424 -9.50 38.71 29.58
CA PHE A 424 -10.68 39.40 30.05
C PHE A 424 -10.41 40.34 31.25
N THR A 425 -9.21 40.33 31.79
CA THR A 425 -8.75 41.21 32.87
C THR A 425 -8.03 42.44 32.32
N GLU A 426 -8.30 43.61 32.89
CA GLU A 426 -7.51 44.82 32.60
C GLU A 426 -6.16 44.76 33.33
N GLY A 427 -5.09 45.08 32.60
CA GLY A 427 -3.74 45.19 33.20
C GLY A 427 -2.85 43.94 33.15
N LEU A 428 -3.28 42.85 32.50
CA LEU A 428 -2.39 41.78 32.11
C LEU A 428 -1.82 42.08 30.69
N THR A 429 -0.72 42.81 30.66
CA THR A 429 0.27 42.73 29.59
C THR A 429 1.06 41.43 29.82
N LEU A 430 0.79 40.42 28.99
CA LEU A 430 1.61 39.20 28.95
C LEU A 430 2.85 39.47 28.15
#